data_42204ccff660a9f5405285cdba3cd56b
#
_entry.id   42204ccff660a9f5405285cdba3cd56b
#
_cell.length_a   1.000
_cell.length_b   1.000
_cell.length_c   1.000
_cell.angle_alpha   90.00
_cell.angle_beta   90.00
_cell.angle_gamma   90.00
#
_symmetry.space_group_name_H-M   'P 1'
#
loop_
_entity.id
_entity.type
_entity.pdbx_description
1 polymer ?
#
loop_
_entity_poly.entity_id
_entity_poly.type
_entity_poly.pdbx_seq_one_letter_code
_entity_poly.pdbx_strand_id
1 'polypeptide(L)' 'MSPSSIMTTEHVVEVVGMTCGGCSARLEKVFMEKSGIVSAEVDHEYGRAIIHTDDSVTAHDIMEIVQSAGFDIR' A
#
# COMPACT_ATOMS: atom_id res chain seq x y z
N MET A 1 19.33 13.18 10.06
CA MET A 1 19.94 11.96 10.45
C MET A 1 19.11 10.77 10.05
N SER A 2 19.79 9.76 9.83
CA SER A 2 19.16 8.57 9.32
C SER A 2 18.27 7.91 10.37
N PRO A 3 17.10 7.48 9.99
CA PRO A 3 16.23 6.71 10.88
C PRO A 3 16.64 5.24 10.89
N SER A 4 17.90 4.98 10.97
CA SER A 4 18.40 3.64 10.82
C SER A 4 17.89 2.69 11.89
N SER A 5 17.42 3.24 13.00
CA SER A 5 16.85 2.41 14.05
C SER A 5 15.44 1.92 13.72
N ILE A 6 14.86 2.46 12.67
CA ILE A 6 13.51 2.06 12.26
C ILE A 6 13.62 1.07 11.12
N MET A 7 13.19 -0.15 11.37
CA MET A 7 13.22 -1.20 10.35
C MET A 7 11.91 -1.13 9.61
N THR A 8 11.94 -0.57 8.41
CA THR A 8 10.76 -0.53 7.56
C THR A 8 10.96 -1.43 6.37
N THR A 9 9.85 -2.03 5.91
CA THR A 9 9.85 -2.89 4.74
C THR A 9 9.06 -2.20 3.65
N GLU A 10 9.63 -2.17 2.46
CA GLU A 10 8.94 -1.61 1.30
C GLU A 10 8.22 -2.73 0.56
N HIS A 11 6.93 -2.55 0.34
CA HIS A 11 6.12 -3.47 -0.44
C HIS A 11 5.66 -2.75 -1.70
N VAL A 12 5.96 -3.33 -2.86
CA VAL A 12 5.52 -2.78 -4.13
C VAL A 12 4.55 -3.78 -4.76
N VAL A 13 3.33 -3.35 -5.00
CA VAL A 13 2.32 -4.22 -5.58
C VAL A 13 1.71 -3.54 -6.80
N GLU A 14 1.33 -4.35 -7.79
CA GLU A 14 0.61 -3.85 -8.95
C GLU A 14 -0.87 -4.07 -8.72
N VAL A 15 -1.63 -3.00 -8.81
CA VAL A 15 -3.06 -3.01 -8.51
C VAL A 15 -3.84 -2.92 -9.81
N VAL A 16 -4.74 -3.86 -10.00
CA VAL A 16 -5.57 -3.91 -11.20
C VAL A 16 -6.91 -3.27 -10.90
N GLY A 17 -7.44 -2.52 -11.86
CA GLY A 17 -8.74 -1.89 -11.70
C GLY A 17 -8.69 -0.47 -11.21
N MET A 18 -7.51 0.06 -10.99
CA MET A 18 -7.34 1.43 -10.53
C MET A 18 -7.25 2.34 -11.76
N THR A 19 -8.37 2.96 -12.10
CA THR A 19 -8.47 3.69 -13.37
C THR A 19 -8.58 5.19 -13.22
N CYS A 20 -8.65 5.70 -12.00
CA CYS A 20 -8.77 7.14 -11.80
C CYS A 20 -8.11 7.56 -10.48
N GLY A 21 -7.90 8.87 -10.35
CA GLY A 21 -7.26 9.40 -9.16
C GLY A 21 -8.06 9.17 -7.89
N GLY A 22 -9.39 9.14 -8.01
CA GLY A 22 -10.22 8.85 -6.85
C GLY A 22 -10.00 7.45 -6.31
N CYS A 23 -9.71 6.51 -7.20
CA CYS A 23 -9.42 5.13 -6.79
C CYS A 23 -8.12 5.06 -6.01
N SER A 24 -7.10 5.76 -6.48
CA SER A 24 -5.81 5.74 -5.79
C SER A 24 -5.90 6.39 -4.42
N ALA A 25 -6.64 7.49 -4.31
CA ALA A 25 -6.81 8.18 -3.03
C ALA A 25 -7.54 7.29 -2.04
N ARG A 26 -8.55 6.56 -2.51
CA ARG A 26 -9.30 5.67 -1.66
C ARG A 26 -8.44 4.53 -1.13
N LEU A 27 -7.64 3.95 -2.01
CA LEU A 27 -6.76 2.85 -1.62
C LEU A 27 -5.70 3.32 -0.63
N GLU A 28 -5.13 4.49 -0.89
CA GLU A 28 -4.16 5.07 0.02
C GLU A 28 -4.76 5.25 1.41
N LYS A 29 -5.99 5.74 1.48
CA LYS A 29 -6.67 5.94 2.75
C LYS A 29 -6.86 4.62 3.49
N VAL A 30 -7.24 3.58 2.77
CA VAL A 30 -7.43 2.25 3.37
C VAL A 30 -6.11 1.75 3.96
N PHE A 31 -5.02 1.93 3.23
CA PHE A 31 -3.71 1.54 3.75
C PHE A 31 -3.37 2.30 5.03
N MET A 32 -3.59 3.60 5.02
CA MET A 32 -3.21 4.43 6.17
C MET A 32 -4.02 4.12 7.41
N GLU A 33 -5.17 3.48 7.25
CA GLU A 33 -5.98 3.09 8.39
C GLU A 33 -5.49 1.82 9.06
N LYS A 34 -4.59 1.10 8.41
CA LYS A 34 -4.08 -0.14 8.99
C LYS A 34 -2.90 0.15 9.92
N SER A 35 -2.93 -0.48 11.10
CA SER A 35 -1.80 -0.40 12.03
C SER A 35 -0.56 -1.01 11.39
N GLY A 36 0.57 -0.36 11.59
CA GLY A 36 1.84 -0.85 11.08
C GLY A 36 2.23 -0.26 9.74
N ILE A 37 1.32 0.46 9.10
CA ILE A 37 1.65 1.16 7.85
C ILE A 37 2.33 2.48 8.20
N VAL A 38 3.56 2.64 7.73
CA VAL A 38 4.31 3.88 7.93
C VAL A 38 3.92 4.91 6.88
N SER A 39 3.87 4.49 5.63
CA SER A 39 3.43 5.37 4.55
C SER A 39 2.91 4.52 3.39
N ALA A 40 2.09 5.14 2.56
CA ALA A 40 1.55 4.47 1.39
C ALA A 40 1.51 5.48 0.24
N GLU A 41 1.98 5.04 -0.91
CA GLU A 41 1.99 5.83 -2.12
C GLU A 41 1.32 5.03 -3.21
N VAL A 42 0.24 5.54 -3.75
CA VAL A 42 -0.53 4.81 -4.75
C VAL A 42 -0.56 5.62 -6.03
N ASP A 43 -0.16 5.00 -7.12
CA ASP A 43 -0.07 5.65 -8.42
C ASP A 43 -1.07 5.00 -9.36
N HIS A 44 -2.09 5.76 -9.75
CA HIS A 44 -3.12 5.22 -10.62
C HIS A 44 -2.69 5.17 -12.09
N GLU A 45 -1.70 5.96 -12.47
CA GLU A 45 -1.21 5.95 -13.85
C GLU A 45 -0.51 4.66 -14.18
N TYR A 46 0.27 4.16 -13.25
CA TYR A 46 1.02 2.92 -13.45
C TYR A 46 0.31 1.72 -12.80
N GLY A 47 -0.75 1.97 -12.04
CA GLY A 47 -1.43 0.90 -11.36
C GLY A 47 -0.57 0.25 -10.29
N ARG A 48 0.18 1.05 -9.56
CA ARG A 48 1.18 0.54 -8.61
C ARG A 48 1.00 1.20 -7.26
N ALA A 49 1.24 0.42 -6.22
CA ALA A 49 1.22 0.95 -4.85
C ALA A 49 2.54 0.60 -4.17
N ILE A 50 3.14 1.57 -3.52
CA ILE A 50 4.37 1.39 -2.75
C ILE A 50 4.03 1.68 -1.32
N ILE A 51 4.16 0.67 -0.46
CA ILE A 51 3.77 0.77 0.94
C ILE A 51 4.98 0.49 1.81
N HIS A 52 5.24 1.38 2.75
CA HIS A 52 6.29 1.17 3.74
C HIS A 52 5.63 0.78 5.04
N THR A 53 6.05 -0.34 5.60
CA THR A 53 5.44 -0.89 6.80
C THR A 53 6.52 -1.26 7.81
N ASP A 54 6.09 -1.53 9.04
CA ASP A 54 6.97 -2.11 10.03
C ASP A 54 6.95 -3.64 9.91
N ASP A 55 7.63 -4.32 10.83
CA ASP A 55 7.77 -5.77 10.76
C ASP A 55 6.48 -6.53 11.02
N SER A 56 5.47 -5.84 11.53
CA SER A 56 4.21 -6.52 11.87
C SER A 56 3.31 -6.72 10.66
N VAL A 57 3.62 -6.07 9.55
CA VAL A 57 2.80 -6.15 8.34
C VAL A 57 3.56 -6.94 7.28
N THR A 58 2.89 -7.94 6.72
CA THR A 58 3.48 -8.80 5.69
C THR A 58 2.92 -8.45 4.32
N ALA A 59 3.53 -9.01 3.28
CA ALA A 59 3.02 -8.84 1.93
C ALA A 59 1.59 -9.38 1.81
N HIS A 60 1.29 -10.45 2.52
CA HIS A 60 -0.06 -11.03 2.52
C HIS A 60 -1.07 -10.03 3.07
N ASP A 61 -0.70 -9.30 4.12
CA ASP A 61 -1.56 -8.28 4.69
C ASP A 61 -1.84 -7.19 3.67
N ILE A 62 -0.82 -6.78 2.91
CA ILE A 62 -0.99 -5.78 1.87
C ILE A 62 -1.97 -6.27 0.81
N MET A 63 -1.83 -7.52 0.40
CA MET A 63 -2.72 -8.10 -0.61
C MET A 63 -4.17 -8.13 -0.13
N GLU A 64 -4.37 -8.48 1.14
CA GLU A 64 -5.72 -8.50 1.71
C GLU A 64 -6.35 -7.12 1.74
N ILE A 65 -5.56 -6.11 2.05
CA ILE A 65 -6.05 -4.73 2.08
C ILE A 65 -6.52 -4.32 0.68
N VAL A 66 -5.72 -4.60 -0.32
CA VAL A 66 -6.07 -4.24 -1.70
C VAL A 66 -7.36 -4.95 -2.12
N GLN A 67 -7.47 -6.24 -1.82
CA GLN A 67 -8.64 -7.00 -2.21
C GLN A 67 -9.88 -6.55 -1.47
N SER A 68 -9.75 -6.20 -0.19
CA SER A 68 -10.90 -5.73 0.57
C SER A 68 -11.34 -4.34 0.13
N ALA A 69 -10.47 -3.57 -0.49
CA ALA A 69 -10.83 -2.29 -1.06
C ALA A 69 -11.52 -2.42 -2.42
N GLY A 70 -11.61 -3.64 -2.95
CA GLY A 70 -12.29 -3.87 -4.21
C GLY A 70 -11.38 -3.92 -5.43
N PHE A 71 -10.08 -4.02 -5.22
CA PHE A 71 -9.12 -4.10 -6.31
C PHE A 71 -8.49 -5.48 -6.37
N ASP A 72 -7.89 -5.79 -7.51
CA ASP A 72 -7.13 -7.02 -7.67
C ASP A 72 -5.65 -6.70 -7.69
N ILE A 73 -4.85 -7.72 -7.39
CA ILE A 73 -3.40 -7.63 -7.44
C ILE A 73 -2.91 -8.46 -8.60
N ARG A 74 -1.91 -7.95 -9.27
CA ARG A 74 -1.32 -8.59 -10.40
C ARG A 74 -0.07 -9.34 -10.02
#